data_f909b2f206a3cf3d1a2a455b02f6c6c2
#
_entry.id   f909b2f206a3cf3d1a2a455b02f6c6c2
#
_cell.length_a   1.000
_cell.length_b   1.000
_cell.length_c   1.000
_cell.angle_alpha   90.00
_cell.angle_beta   90.00
_cell.angle_gamma   90.00
#
_symmetry.space_group_name_H-M   'P 1'
#
loop_
_entity.id
_entity.type
_entity.pdbx_description
1 polymer ?
#
loop_
_entity_poly.entity_id
_entity_poly.type
_entity_poly.pdbx_seq_one_letter_code
_entity_poly.pdbx_strand_id
1 'polypeptide(L)'
;MYEGKVLPKNRLVLAVVNQYVKDHNPDFIELQQAFDKSLQGSLNVVEKMENAQKIKDCAKRYFVQDSFVLKDGTEVVVCTQWGIFNIIKFIKQANLLGYNIEEINLN
;
A
#
# COMPACT_ATOMS: atom_id res chain seq x y z
N MET A 1 -8.81 -8.19 -9.34
CA MET A 1 -8.02 -9.44 -9.30
C MET A 1 -6.56 -9.11 -9.55
N TYR A 2 -5.67 -9.74 -8.85
CA TYR A 2 -4.23 -9.54 -8.99
C TYR A 2 -3.54 -10.90 -8.96
N GLU A 3 -2.69 -11.15 -9.94
CA GLU A 3 -1.98 -12.43 -10.13
C GLU A 3 -2.91 -13.65 -10.07
N GLY A 4 -4.08 -13.53 -10.68
CA GLY A 4 -5.06 -14.60 -10.72
C GLY A 4 -5.84 -14.83 -9.44
N LYS A 5 -5.65 -13.99 -8.43
CA LYS A 5 -6.32 -14.11 -7.13
C LYS A 5 -7.28 -12.95 -6.90
N VAL A 6 -8.43 -13.23 -6.30
CA VAL A 6 -9.36 -12.20 -5.84
C VAL A 6 -8.97 -11.87 -4.39
N LEU A 7 -8.56 -10.63 -4.14
CA LEU A 7 -8.10 -10.19 -2.83
C LEU A 7 -9.02 -9.11 -2.27
N PRO A 8 -9.23 -9.07 -0.95
CA PRO A 8 -9.83 -7.89 -0.31
C PRO A 8 -9.02 -6.64 -0.64
N LYS A 9 -9.68 -5.48 -0.64
CA LYS A 9 -9.05 -4.21 -1.03
C LYS A 9 -7.73 -3.95 -0.32
N ASN A 10 -7.72 -4.07 1.02
CA ASN A 10 -6.52 -3.80 1.80
C ASN A 10 -5.39 -4.82 1.53
N ARG A 11 -5.74 -6.08 1.31
CA ARG A 11 -4.75 -7.12 0.98
C ARG A 11 -4.17 -6.91 -0.41
N LEU A 12 -4.98 -6.43 -1.35
CA LEU A 12 -4.51 -6.07 -2.68
C LEU A 12 -3.43 -4.97 -2.59
N VAL A 13 -3.70 -3.92 -1.81
CA VAL A 13 -2.75 -2.83 -1.63
C VAL A 13 -1.45 -3.36 -1.03
N LEU A 14 -1.53 -4.18 0.01
CA LEU A 14 -0.34 -4.75 0.65
C LEU A 14 0.47 -5.59 -0.34
N ALA A 15 -0.19 -6.43 -1.13
CA ALA A 15 0.47 -7.30 -2.10
C ALA A 15 1.19 -6.50 -3.18
N VAL A 16 0.55 -5.45 -3.70
CA VAL A 16 1.13 -4.61 -4.76
C VAL A 16 2.33 -3.83 -4.23
N VAL A 17 2.21 -3.23 -3.04
CA VAL A 17 3.32 -2.47 -2.44
C VAL A 17 4.51 -3.40 -2.18
N ASN A 18 4.27 -4.60 -1.64
CA ASN A 18 5.34 -5.58 -1.42
C ASN A 18 6.03 -5.98 -2.73
N GLN A 19 5.26 -6.18 -3.79
CA GLN A 19 5.82 -6.53 -5.09
C GLN A 19 6.66 -5.39 -5.65
N TYR A 20 6.19 -4.15 -5.52
CA TYR A 20 6.96 -2.98 -5.95
C TYR A 20 8.31 -2.90 -5.24
N VAL A 21 8.32 -3.14 -3.92
CA VAL A 21 9.55 -3.14 -3.14
C VAL A 21 10.54 -4.21 -3.65
N LYS A 22 10.04 -5.40 -3.96
CA LYS A 22 10.88 -6.47 -4.51
C LYS A 22 11.43 -6.12 -5.88
N ASP A 23 10.61 -5.52 -6.74
CA ASP A 23 10.96 -5.23 -8.12
C ASP A 23 11.93 -4.06 -8.25
N HIS A 24 11.79 -3.04 -7.42
CA HIS A 24 12.51 -1.77 -7.58
C HIS A 24 13.49 -1.46 -6.45
N ASN A 25 13.42 -2.17 -5.34
CA ASN A 25 14.28 -1.95 -4.17
C ASN A 25 14.37 -0.46 -3.80
N PRO A 26 13.23 0.24 -3.57
CA PRO A 26 13.22 1.68 -3.34
C PRO A 26 13.72 2.05 -1.94
N ASP A 27 14.15 3.30 -1.76
CA ASP A 27 14.22 3.91 -0.44
C ASP A 27 12.80 4.40 -0.06
N PHE A 28 12.67 4.95 1.16
CA PHE A 28 11.35 5.36 1.64
C PHE A 28 10.75 6.50 0.80
N ILE A 29 11.56 7.46 0.40
CA ILE A 29 11.09 8.60 -0.41
C ILE A 29 10.57 8.13 -1.77
N GLU A 30 11.32 7.24 -2.43
CA GLU A 30 10.90 6.67 -3.70
C GLU A 30 9.60 5.89 -3.58
N LEU A 31 9.47 5.08 -2.52
CA LEU A 31 8.27 4.30 -2.25
C LEU A 31 7.06 5.21 -2.00
N GLN A 32 7.25 6.25 -1.20
CA GLN A 32 6.19 7.20 -0.88
C GLN A 32 5.74 7.98 -2.11
N GLN A 33 6.65 8.29 -3.03
CA GLN A 33 6.32 8.95 -4.29
C GLN A 33 5.57 8.03 -5.24
N ALA A 34 5.93 6.75 -5.28
CA ALA A 34 5.23 5.78 -6.12
C ALA A 34 3.78 5.56 -5.65
N PHE A 35 3.56 5.58 -4.34
CA PHE A 35 2.24 5.40 -3.73
C PHE A 35 1.93 6.61 -2.86
N ASP A 36 1.57 7.72 -3.53
CA ASP A 36 1.35 9.00 -2.90
C ASP A 36 0.12 8.98 -1.96
N LYS A 37 0.17 9.81 -0.94
CA LYS A 37 -0.91 9.96 0.04
C LYS A 37 -2.27 10.24 -0.61
N SER A 38 -2.28 10.97 -1.72
CA SER A 38 -3.52 11.30 -2.43
C SER A 38 -4.30 10.07 -2.89
N LEU A 39 -3.64 8.93 -3.05
CA LEU A 39 -4.32 7.69 -3.44
C LEU A 39 -5.27 7.20 -2.35
N GLN A 40 -4.92 7.41 -1.10
CA GLN A 40 -5.75 7.04 0.04
C GLN A 40 -6.64 8.21 0.48
N GLY A 41 -6.09 9.40 0.55
CA GLY A 41 -6.82 10.64 0.83
C GLY A 41 -6.67 11.19 2.24
N SER A 42 -6.54 10.36 3.24
CA SER A 42 -6.44 10.78 4.65
C SER A 42 -5.15 10.34 5.31
N LEU A 43 -4.75 9.09 5.09
CA LEU A 43 -3.53 8.51 5.64
C LEU A 43 -2.51 8.31 4.55
N ASN A 44 -1.24 8.20 4.90
CA ASN A 44 -0.22 7.80 3.95
C ASN A 44 -0.45 6.34 3.56
N VAL A 45 -0.28 6.02 2.27
CA VAL A 45 -0.38 4.63 1.77
C VAL A 45 0.69 3.78 2.44
N VAL A 46 1.91 4.32 2.50
CA VAL A 46 3.05 3.71 3.21
C VAL A 46 3.51 4.68 4.29
N GLU A 47 3.82 4.16 5.46
CA GLU A 47 4.22 4.98 6.60
C GLU A 47 5.39 4.33 7.32
N LYS A 48 6.25 5.14 7.91
CA LYS A 48 7.29 4.63 8.80
C LYS A 48 6.65 4.05 10.04
N MET A 49 7.11 2.88 10.48
CA MET A 49 6.58 2.21 11.67
C MET A 49 6.62 3.16 12.88
N GLU A 50 7.71 3.89 13.08
CA GLU A 50 7.84 4.82 14.20
C GLU A 50 6.76 5.90 14.21
N ASN A 51 6.32 6.35 13.03
CA ASN A 51 5.25 7.35 12.91
C ASN A 51 3.88 6.70 13.08
N ALA A 52 3.69 5.51 12.53
CA ALA A 52 2.43 4.78 12.65
C ALA A 52 2.10 4.46 14.10
N GLN A 53 3.09 4.10 14.91
CA GLN A 53 2.91 3.78 16.32
C GLN A 53 2.39 4.97 17.15
N LYS A 54 2.56 6.19 16.66
CA LYS A 54 2.06 7.40 17.33
C LYS A 54 0.59 7.67 17.01
N ILE A 55 0.02 6.97 16.05
CA ILE A 55 -1.35 7.15 15.62
C ILE A 55 -2.26 6.28 16.48
N LYS A 56 -3.37 6.87 16.94
CA LYS A 56 -4.38 6.12 17.71
C LYS A 56 -4.93 4.99 16.84
N ASP A 57 -5.09 3.82 17.44
CA ASP A 57 -5.58 2.61 16.76
C ASP A 57 -4.69 2.18 15.57
N CYS A 58 -3.37 2.35 15.70
CA CYS A 58 -2.45 2.07 14.61
C CYS A 58 -2.58 0.64 14.05
N ALA A 59 -2.86 -0.35 14.91
CA ALA A 59 -3.02 -1.73 14.48
C ALA A 59 -4.25 -1.96 13.60
N LYS A 60 -5.25 -1.06 13.67
CA LYS A 60 -6.41 -1.08 12.79
C LYS A 60 -6.15 -0.34 11.48
N ARG A 61 -5.32 0.69 11.52
CA ARG A 61 -5.09 1.59 10.39
C ARG A 61 -3.94 1.17 9.51
N TYR A 62 -3.02 0.36 10.03
CA TYR A 62 -1.83 -0.12 9.32
C TYR A 62 -1.59 -1.59 9.58
N PHE A 63 -1.02 -2.27 8.59
CA PHE A 63 -0.59 -3.67 8.72
C PHE A 63 0.69 -3.76 9.54
N VAL A 64 0.59 -3.57 10.86
CA VAL A 64 1.77 -3.51 11.73
C VAL A 64 2.49 -4.85 11.88
N GLN A 65 1.76 -5.97 11.67
CA GLN A 65 2.35 -7.31 11.72
C GLN A 65 3.00 -7.72 10.40
N ASP A 66 2.75 -6.97 9.33
CA ASP A 66 3.28 -7.23 7.98
C ASP A 66 4.26 -6.12 7.58
N SER A 67 4.97 -5.55 8.55
CA SER A 67 5.98 -4.53 8.27
C SER A 67 7.17 -5.12 7.52
N PHE A 68 7.89 -4.27 6.81
CA PHE A 68 9.09 -4.66 6.08
C PHE A 68 10.13 -3.56 6.17
N VAL A 69 11.39 -3.92 5.95
CA VAL A 69 12.52 -3.00 6.05
C VAL A 69 13.06 -2.73 4.65
N LEU A 70 13.20 -1.44 4.31
CA LEU A 70 13.75 -1.02 3.03
C LEU A 70 15.28 -1.01 3.06
N LYS A 71 15.90 -0.84 1.89
CA LYS A 71 17.36 -0.81 1.77
C LYS A 71 18.03 0.28 2.61
N ASP A 72 17.30 1.37 2.91
CA ASP A 72 17.81 2.47 3.74
C ASP A 72 17.63 2.22 5.25
N GLY A 73 17.13 1.04 5.63
CA GLY A 73 16.91 0.67 7.02
C GLY A 73 15.57 1.10 7.59
N THR A 74 14.72 1.76 6.80
CA THR A 74 13.41 2.23 7.26
C THR A 74 12.44 1.06 7.38
N GLU A 75 11.85 0.87 8.56
CA GLU A 75 10.73 -0.07 8.74
C GLU A 75 9.44 0.61 8.33
N VAL A 76 8.67 -0.05 7.46
CA VAL A 76 7.50 0.52 6.80
C VAL A 76 6.28 -0.36 7.02
N VAL A 77 5.13 0.27 7.16
CA VAL A 77 3.82 -0.38 7.22
C VAL A 77 2.90 0.20 6.15
N VAL A 78 1.94 -0.62 5.71
CA VAL A 78 0.98 -0.25 4.67
C VAL A 78 -0.38 0.00 5.30
N CYS A 79 -1.08 1.01 4.80
CA CYS A 79 -2.41 1.39 5.29
C CYS A 79 -3.44 0.30 5.00
N THR A 80 -4.35 0.08 5.97
CA THR A 80 -5.45 -0.89 5.84
C THR A 80 -6.77 -0.26 5.42
N GLN A 81 -6.86 1.07 5.40
CA GLN A 81 -8.12 1.81 5.29
C GLN A 81 -8.48 2.10 3.83
N TRP A 82 -9.09 1.10 3.18
CA TRP A 82 -9.45 1.19 1.76
C TRP A 82 -10.93 0.91 1.55
N GLY A 83 -11.58 1.80 0.80
CA GLY A 83 -12.99 1.68 0.44
C GLY A 83 -13.15 1.76 -1.08
N ILE A 84 -14.41 1.82 -1.53
CA ILE A 84 -14.75 1.81 -2.96
C ILE A 84 -14.11 2.99 -3.70
N PHE A 85 -14.07 4.16 -3.09
CA PHE A 85 -13.62 5.37 -3.79
C PHE A 85 -12.10 5.48 -3.90
N ASN A 86 -11.39 5.20 -2.83
CA ASN A 86 -9.93 5.35 -2.85
C ASN A 86 -9.23 4.14 -3.49
N ILE A 87 -9.81 2.94 -3.45
CA ILE A 87 -9.19 1.78 -4.09
C ILE A 87 -9.07 1.97 -5.61
N ILE A 88 -10.01 2.67 -6.22
CA ILE A 88 -9.97 2.95 -7.66
C ILE A 88 -8.73 3.76 -8.02
N LYS A 89 -8.41 4.79 -7.23
CA LYS A 89 -7.21 5.60 -7.44
C LYS A 89 -5.94 4.76 -7.31
N PHE A 90 -5.91 3.89 -6.31
CA PHE A 90 -4.77 3.00 -6.10
C PHE A 90 -4.58 2.05 -7.28
N ILE A 91 -5.65 1.43 -7.76
CA ILE A 91 -5.60 0.50 -8.90
C ILE A 91 -5.08 1.21 -10.15
N LYS A 92 -5.54 2.44 -10.42
CA LYS A 92 -5.04 3.22 -11.55
C LYS A 92 -3.54 3.45 -11.45
N GLN A 93 -3.05 3.84 -10.28
CA GLN A 93 -1.62 4.07 -10.07
C GLN A 93 -0.83 2.76 -10.24
N ALA A 94 -1.32 1.67 -9.67
CA ALA A 94 -0.66 0.38 -9.78
C ALA A 94 -0.55 -0.06 -11.24
N ASN A 95 -1.60 0.15 -12.03
CA ASN A 95 -1.58 -0.19 -13.46
C ASN A 95 -0.63 0.70 -14.25
N LEU A 96 -0.51 1.97 -13.87
CA LEU A 96 0.50 2.88 -14.45
C LEU A 96 1.92 2.41 -14.13
N LEU A 97 2.12 1.76 -13.00
CA LEU A 97 3.41 1.20 -12.62
C LEU A 97 3.69 -0.16 -13.25
N GLY A 98 2.76 -0.69 -14.04
CA GLY A 98 2.93 -1.93 -14.77
C GLY A 98 2.28 -3.16 -14.16
N TYR A 99 1.51 -3.02 -13.10
CA TYR A 99 0.80 -4.14 -12.47
C TYR A 99 -0.58 -4.31 -13.08
N ASN A 100 -0.87 -5.46 -13.66
CA ASN A 100 -2.15 -5.73 -14.32
C ASN A 100 -3.21 -6.13 -13.30
N ILE A 101 -3.85 -5.12 -12.71
CA ILE A 101 -4.93 -5.36 -11.76
C ILE A 101 -6.26 -5.25 -12.49
N GLU A 102 -7.03 -6.33 -12.47
CA GLU A 102 -8.37 -6.35 -13.03
C GLU A 102 -9.36 -5.93 -11.96
N GLU A 103 -10.19 -4.93 -12.30
CA GLU A 103 -11.32 -4.57 -11.46
C GLU A 103 -12.43 -5.58 -11.70
N ILE A 104 -12.56 -6.52 -10.75
CA ILE A 104 -13.74 -7.35 -10.67
C ILE A 104 -14.72 -6.59 -9.80
N ASN A 105 -15.96 -7.04 -9.72
CA ASN A 105 -16.98 -6.44 -8.88
C ASN A 105 -16.44 -6.19 -7.47
N LEU A 106 -16.29 -4.91 -7.11
CA LEU A 106 -15.74 -4.47 -5.82
C LEU A 106 -16.82 -4.27 -4.75
N ASN A 107 -18.03 -4.60 -5.06
CA ASN A 107 -19.15 -4.46 -4.11
C ASN A 107 -19.06 -5.44 -2.96
#